data_8e8216241dcb415d80adff566cfb4351
#
_entry.id   8e8216241dcb415d80adff566cfb4351
#
_cell.length_a   1.000
_cell.length_b   1.000
_cell.length_c   1.000
_cell.angle_alpha   90.00
_cell.angle_beta   90.00
_cell.angle_gamma   90.00
#
_symmetry.space_group_name_H-M   'P 1'
#
loop_
_entity.id
_entity.type
_entity.pdbx_description
1 polymer ?
#
loop_
_entity_poly.entity_id
_entity_poly.type
_entity_poly.pdbx_seq_one_letter_code
_entity_poly.pdbx_strand_id
1 'polypeptide(L)'
;MLYLIGLGLGDEKDITLRGMEIAKRCECFIETYTSKWEGDLRSLERIIEQPIKSVRRKDLEDGQKEFLNNCKEKNVALFVLGDPLAATTHIDLILEAKRMKIDVKIIHNSSVFSALGEFGLQMYKYGRTVTVPFSNKLESVKDAITNNKKFGLHTLLLLDLDAEVGLYMTVKNALKILLDAKLIKKNDKIIAGKIGTNIYYDNVSNLFEKNIETPSCIVIPGKLHFLEKEYLEEIL
;
A
#
# COMPACT_ATOMS: atom_id res chain seq x y z
N MET A 1 -7.27 -13.40 21.47
CA MET A 1 -6.04 -12.83 20.89
C MET A 1 -6.31 -12.41 19.46
N LEU A 2 -5.79 -11.25 19.03
CA LEU A 2 -5.89 -10.75 17.65
C LEU A 2 -4.57 -10.99 16.90
N TYR A 3 -4.65 -11.56 15.71
CA TYR A 3 -3.53 -11.65 14.77
C TYR A 3 -3.82 -10.73 13.58
N LEU A 4 -2.92 -9.79 13.29
CA LEU A 4 -2.92 -9.02 12.04
C LEU A 4 -1.97 -9.73 11.08
N ILE A 5 -2.47 -10.23 9.97
CA ILE A 5 -1.70 -11.07 9.03
C ILE A 5 -1.65 -10.37 7.68
N GLY A 6 -0.45 -10.00 7.24
CA GLY A 6 -0.23 -9.43 5.91
C GLY A 6 -0.38 -10.47 4.81
N LEU A 7 -1.07 -10.10 3.73
CA LEU A 7 -1.27 -10.96 2.55
C LEU A 7 -0.21 -10.76 1.46
N GLY A 8 0.68 -9.74 1.60
CA GLY A 8 1.66 -9.45 0.56
C GLY A 8 1.08 -8.61 -0.58
N LEU A 9 1.78 -8.56 -1.71
CA LEU A 9 1.51 -7.62 -2.81
C LEU A 9 0.79 -8.24 -4.00
N GLY A 10 0.77 -9.56 -4.13
CA GLY A 10 0.16 -10.26 -5.24
C GLY A 10 -1.18 -10.91 -4.88
N ASP A 11 -1.21 -12.22 -4.91
CA ASP A 11 -2.42 -13.02 -4.67
C ASP A 11 -2.37 -13.78 -3.32
N GLU A 12 -3.28 -14.71 -3.13
CA GLU A 12 -3.36 -15.52 -1.91
C GLU A 12 -2.13 -16.41 -1.63
N LYS A 13 -1.25 -16.60 -2.62
CA LYS A 13 -0.03 -17.43 -2.47
C LYS A 13 1.09 -16.65 -1.78
N ASP A 14 0.97 -15.33 -1.72
CA ASP A 14 1.93 -14.50 -0.99
C ASP A 14 1.78 -14.59 0.53
N ILE A 15 0.72 -15.24 1.04
CA ILE A 15 0.58 -15.46 2.48
C ILE A 15 1.80 -16.21 3.02
N THR A 16 2.37 -15.71 4.13
CA THR A 16 3.49 -16.41 4.76
C THR A 16 3.03 -17.76 5.34
N LEU A 17 3.90 -18.76 5.35
CA LEU A 17 3.63 -20.06 6.00
C LEU A 17 3.15 -19.87 7.45
N ARG A 18 3.78 -18.95 8.18
CA ARG A 18 3.38 -18.63 9.55
C ARG A 18 1.97 -18.03 9.63
N GLY A 19 1.64 -17.13 8.71
CA GLY A 19 0.31 -16.53 8.62
C GLY A 19 -0.76 -17.59 8.36
N MET A 20 -0.50 -18.47 7.41
CA MET A 20 -1.36 -19.61 7.08
C MET A 20 -1.58 -20.54 8.29
N GLU A 21 -0.50 -20.97 8.95
CA GLU A 21 -0.59 -21.88 10.11
C GLU A 21 -1.39 -21.30 11.28
N ILE A 22 -1.26 -20.00 11.51
CA ILE A 22 -2.02 -19.27 12.53
C ILE A 22 -3.49 -19.19 12.14
N ALA A 23 -3.77 -18.80 10.89
CA ALA A 23 -5.12 -18.61 10.38
C ALA A 23 -5.98 -19.89 10.48
N LYS A 24 -5.40 -21.06 10.24
CA LYS A 24 -6.08 -22.38 10.40
C LYS A 24 -6.72 -22.60 11.78
N ARG A 25 -6.33 -21.84 12.79
CA ARG A 25 -6.80 -21.98 14.19
C ARG A 25 -7.55 -20.76 14.70
N CYS A 26 -7.93 -19.85 13.79
CA CYS A 26 -8.57 -18.58 14.11
C CYS A 26 -9.93 -18.45 13.44
N GLU A 27 -10.78 -17.62 14.00
CA GLU A 27 -11.88 -17.03 13.22
C GLU A 27 -11.30 -15.97 12.30
N CYS A 28 -11.52 -16.11 10.98
CA CYS A 28 -10.83 -15.36 9.97
C CYS A 28 -11.67 -14.22 9.40
N PHE A 29 -11.06 -13.04 9.28
CA PHE A 29 -11.61 -11.85 8.68
C PHE A 29 -10.64 -11.28 7.66
N ILE A 30 -11.14 -10.58 6.65
CA ILE A 30 -10.33 -9.86 5.65
C ILE A 30 -10.87 -8.44 5.49
N GLU A 31 -9.97 -7.48 5.46
CA GLU A 31 -10.25 -6.15 4.98
C GLU A 31 -9.72 -5.98 3.55
N THR A 32 -10.48 -5.29 2.72
CA THR A 32 -10.12 -5.04 1.30
C THR A 32 -10.23 -3.57 0.95
N TYR A 33 -10.24 -2.68 1.97
CA TYR A 33 -10.40 -1.25 1.75
C TYR A 33 -9.07 -0.47 1.73
N THR A 34 -7.97 -1.08 2.15
CA THR A 34 -6.65 -0.40 2.18
C THR A 34 -5.93 -0.47 0.84
N SER A 35 -6.27 -1.43 -0.04
CA SER A 35 -5.68 -1.57 -1.37
C SER A 35 -6.62 -2.34 -2.30
N LYS A 36 -6.21 -2.53 -3.56
CA LYS A 36 -6.84 -3.46 -4.50
C LYS A 36 -6.13 -4.81 -4.39
N TRP A 37 -6.87 -5.85 -4.07
CA TRP A 37 -6.35 -7.21 -4.04
C TRP A 37 -6.62 -7.94 -5.36
N GLU A 38 -5.65 -8.72 -5.81
CA GLU A 38 -5.75 -9.52 -7.03
C GLU A 38 -5.99 -11.02 -6.74
N GLY A 39 -5.99 -11.39 -5.46
CA GLY A 39 -6.25 -12.75 -5.05
C GLY A 39 -7.74 -13.15 -5.09
N ASP A 40 -7.97 -14.44 -4.95
CA ASP A 40 -9.30 -15.03 -4.86
C ASP A 40 -9.59 -15.49 -3.42
N LEU A 41 -10.69 -14.95 -2.87
CA LEU A 41 -11.09 -15.25 -1.49
C LEU A 41 -11.32 -16.74 -1.26
N ARG A 42 -11.97 -17.43 -2.22
CA ARG A 42 -12.23 -18.87 -2.09
C ARG A 42 -10.94 -19.69 -2.14
N SER A 43 -9.94 -19.24 -2.89
CA SER A 43 -8.62 -19.87 -2.93
C SER A 43 -7.90 -19.67 -1.60
N LEU A 44 -7.97 -18.48 -1.00
CA LEU A 44 -7.41 -18.23 0.33
C LEU A 44 -8.10 -19.10 1.39
N GLU A 45 -9.44 -19.20 1.38
CA GLU A 45 -10.20 -20.07 2.28
C GLU A 45 -9.76 -21.55 2.17
N ARG A 46 -9.49 -22.00 0.95
CA ARG A 46 -8.95 -23.37 0.73
C ARG A 46 -7.55 -23.56 1.31
N ILE A 47 -6.69 -22.55 1.16
CA ILE A 47 -5.31 -22.58 1.69
C ILE A 47 -5.30 -22.64 3.22
N ILE A 48 -6.15 -21.82 3.87
CA ILE A 48 -6.19 -21.73 5.33
C ILE A 48 -7.20 -22.71 5.96
N GLU A 49 -7.99 -23.41 5.16
CA GLU A 49 -9.02 -24.39 5.61
C GLU A 49 -10.05 -23.75 6.56
N GLN A 50 -10.35 -22.47 6.40
CA GLN A 50 -11.28 -21.70 7.23
C GLN A 50 -12.11 -20.74 6.36
N PRO A 51 -13.39 -20.51 6.68
CA PRO A 51 -14.18 -19.47 6.06
C PRO A 51 -13.67 -18.09 6.47
N ILE A 52 -13.76 -17.12 5.57
CA ILE A 52 -13.31 -15.76 5.78
C ILE A 52 -14.49 -14.79 5.67
N LYS A 53 -14.66 -13.95 6.68
CA LYS A 53 -15.66 -12.88 6.71
C LYS A 53 -15.04 -11.55 6.28
N SER A 54 -15.67 -10.85 5.34
CA SER A 54 -15.22 -9.50 4.95
C SER A 54 -15.63 -8.49 6.01
N VAL A 55 -14.71 -7.55 6.32
CA VAL A 55 -14.96 -6.40 7.18
C VAL A 55 -14.69 -5.12 6.41
N ARG A 56 -15.49 -4.09 6.69
CA ARG A 56 -15.40 -2.78 6.05
C ARG A 56 -14.60 -1.81 6.91
N ARG A 57 -14.22 -0.69 6.32
CA ARG A 57 -13.53 0.39 7.02
C ARG A 57 -14.22 0.79 8.31
N LYS A 58 -15.54 1.03 8.26
CA LYS A 58 -16.34 1.42 9.42
C LYS A 58 -16.30 0.40 10.56
N ASP A 59 -16.18 -0.89 10.25
CA ASP A 59 -16.16 -1.95 11.26
C ASP A 59 -14.83 -1.95 12.04
N LEU A 60 -13.74 -1.45 11.43
CA LEU A 60 -12.39 -1.40 12.01
C LEU A 60 -11.96 0.00 12.46
N GLU A 61 -12.57 1.08 11.98
CA GLU A 61 -12.26 2.45 12.40
C GLU A 61 -13.27 2.99 13.40
N ASP A 62 -14.57 2.83 13.16
CA ASP A 62 -15.64 3.31 14.05
C ASP A 62 -16.15 2.20 15.00
N GLY A 63 -16.23 0.96 14.50
CA GLY A 63 -16.77 -0.22 15.19
C GLY A 63 -15.70 -1.08 15.88
N GLN A 64 -14.52 -0.56 16.16
CA GLN A 64 -13.38 -1.32 16.69
C GLN A 64 -13.74 -2.19 17.91
N LYS A 65 -14.49 -1.64 18.86
CA LYS A 65 -14.86 -2.36 20.09
C LYS A 65 -15.76 -3.57 19.82
N GLU A 66 -16.68 -3.43 18.87
CA GLU A 66 -17.57 -4.52 18.47
C GLU A 66 -16.77 -5.63 17.80
N PHE A 67 -15.91 -5.27 16.83
CA PHE A 67 -15.01 -6.23 16.18
C PHE A 67 -14.10 -6.93 17.20
N LEU A 68 -13.47 -6.18 18.10
CA LEU A 68 -12.54 -6.69 19.10
C LEU A 68 -13.21 -7.58 20.16
N ASN A 69 -14.53 -7.47 20.39
CA ASN A 69 -15.23 -8.39 21.30
C ASN A 69 -15.10 -9.84 20.84
N ASN A 70 -15.00 -10.12 19.54
CA ASN A 70 -14.74 -11.47 19.03
C ASN A 70 -13.42 -12.04 19.57
N CYS A 71 -12.43 -11.19 19.86
CA CYS A 71 -11.11 -11.60 20.33
C CYS A 71 -11.07 -12.00 21.82
N LYS A 72 -12.13 -11.73 22.60
CA LYS A 72 -12.18 -12.05 24.03
C LYS A 72 -12.28 -13.56 24.28
N GLU A 73 -13.02 -14.25 23.43
CA GLU A 73 -13.32 -15.68 23.61
C GLU A 73 -12.57 -16.56 22.62
N LYS A 74 -12.12 -16.00 21.51
CA LYS A 74 -11.50 -16.73 20.40
C LYS A 74 -10.20 -16.08 19.94
N ASN A 75 -9.40 -16.85 19.24
CA ASN A 75 -8.34 -16.29 18.39
C ASN A 75 -8.96 -15.78 17.08
N VAL A 76 -8.64 -14.55 16.74
CA VAL A 76 -9.11 -13.88 15.52
C VAL A 76 -7.93 -13.54 14.65
N ALA A 77 -8.01 -13.87 13.35
CA ALA A 77 -7.08 -13.45 12.32
C ALA A 77 -7.75 -12.40 11.45
N LEU A 78 -7.14 -11.22 11.34
CA LEU A 78 -7.51 -10.19 10.38
C LEU A 78 -6.44 -10.14 9.28
N PHE A 79 -6.83 -10.53 8.08
CA PHE A 79 -6.01 -10.38 6.89
C PHE A 79 -6.03 -8.95 6.40
N VAL A 80 -4.84 -8.44 6.12
CA VAL A 80 -4.59 -7.09 5.64
C VAL A 80 -3.79 -7.15 4.34
N LEU A 81 -4.18 -6.38 3.35
CA LEU A 81 -3.46 -6.33 2.08
C LEU A 81 -2.07 -5.68 2.27
N GLY A 82 -1.04 -6.27 1.68
CA GLY A 82 0.34 -5.87 1.92
C GLY A 82 0.84 -6.27 3.32
N ASP A 83 1.41 -5.32 4.04
CA ASP A 83 1.82 -5.45 5.44
C ASP A 83 0.83 -4.72 6.36
N PRO A 84 0.44 -5.30 7.50
CA PRO A 84 -0.61 -4.74 8.35
C PRO A 84 -0.37 -3.31 8.86
N LEU A 85 0.89 -2.87 8.90
CA LEU A 85 1.26 -1.56 9.42
C LEU A 85 1.84 -0.61 8.36
N ALA A 86 1.86 -1.03 7.10
CA ALA A 86 2.39 -0.24 6.00
C ALA A 86 1.28 0.52 5.27
N ALA A 87 1.23 1.84 5.44
CA ALA A 87 0.21 2.73 4.85
C ALA A 87 -1.23 2.38 5.26
N THR A 88 -1.42 1.94 6.50
CA THR A 88 -2.71 1.56 7.07
C THR A 88 -3.02 2.35 8.35
N THR A 89 -4.27 2.30 8.80
CA THR A 89 -4.73 2.89 10.07
C THR A 89 -4.80 1.87 11.22
N HIS A 90 -4.36 0.63 10.99
CA HIS A 90 -4.53 -0.48 11.96
C HIS A 90 -3.77 -0.29 13.29
N ILE A 91 -2.90 0.71 13.38
CA ILE A 91 -2.29 1.08 14.66
C ILE A 91 -3.34 1.48 15.70
N ASP A 92 -4.43 2.11 15.26
CA ASP A 92 -5.54 2.50 16.15
C ASP A 92 -6.29 1.27 16.67
N LEU A 93 -6.50 0.26 15.82
CA LEU A 93 -7.08 -1.03 16.23
C LEU A 93 -6.20 -1.74 17.28
N ILE A 94 -4.88 -1.69 17.12
CA ILE A 94 -3.92 -2.25 18.10
C ILE A 94 -4.02 -1.52 19.44
N LEU A 95 -4.12 -0.18 19.41
CA LEU A 95 -4.24 0.62 20.62
C LEU A 95 -5.53 0.30 21.35
N GLU A 96 -6.66 0.18 20.64
CA GLU A 96 -7.94 -0.16 21.26
C GLU A 96 -7.94 -1.60 21.80
N ALA A 97 -7.37 -2.56 21.08
CA ALA A 97 -7.18 -3.92 21.57
C ALA A 97 -6.40 -3.95 22.89
N LYS A 98 -5.33 -3.17 23.01
CA LYS A 98 -4.55 -3.04 24.25
C LYS A 98 -5.39 -2.44 25.39
N ARG A 99 -6.21 -1.42 25.14
CA ARG A 99 -7.14 -0.85 26.14
C ARG A 99 -8.15 -1.91 26.64
N MET A 100 -8.57 -2.78 25.74
CA MET A 100 -9.46 -3.91 26.05
C MET A 100 -8.75 -5.13 26.65
N LYS A 101 -7.42 -5.05 26.89
CA LYS A 101 -6.57 -6.15 27.40
C LYS A 101 -6.57 -7.38 26.47
N ILE A 102 -6.64 -7.15 25.17
CA ILE A 102 -6.56 -8.15 24.14
C ILE A 102 -5.12 -8.18 23.61
N ASP A 103 -4.47 -9.33 23.65
CA ASP A 103 -3.15 -9.51 23.07
C ASP A 103 -3.22 -9.44 21.55
N VAL A 104 -2.24 -8.73 20.97
CA VAL A 104 -2.11 -8.56 19.52
C VAL A 104 -0.76 -9.09 19.05
N LYS A 105 -0.78 -9.85 17.96
CA LYS A 105 0.42 -10.31 17.27
C LYS A 105 0.34 -9.92 15.79
N ILE A 106 1.44 -9.38 15.28
CA ILE A 106 1.55 -8.96 13.89
C ILE A 106 2.38 -9.99 13.13
N ILE A 107 1.89 -10.43 12.00
CA ILE A 107 2.58 -11.28 11.03
C ILE A 107 2.83 -10.42 9.81
N HIS A 108 4.04 -9.90 9.73
CA HIS A 108 4.47 -9.02 8.64
C HIS A 108 4.52 -9.75 7.30
N ASN A 109 4.40 -8.97 6.23
CA ASN A 109 4.57 -9.43 4.86
C ASN A 109 5.14 -8.28 4.00
N SER A 110 5.36 -8.53 2.70
CA SER A 110 5.79 -7.49 1.77
C SER A 110 4.73 -6.41 1.59
N SER A 111 5.21 -5.19 1.39
CA SER A 111 4.38 -4.01 1.15
C SER A 111 5.03 -3.14 0.08
N VAL A 112 4.32 -2.12 -0.39
CA VAL A 112 4.89 -1.12 -1.30
C VAL A 112 6.22 -0.59 -0.77
N PHE A 113 6.36 -0.37 0.54
CA PHE A 113 7.60 0.16 1.12
C PHE A 113 8.77 -0.83 1.05
N SER A 114 8.55 -2.12 1.29
CA SER A 114 9.61 -3.13 1.21
C SER A 114 9.99 -3.49 -0.22
N ALA A 115 9.11 -3.25 -1.19
CA ALA A 115 9.32 -3.57 -2.59
C ALA A 115 9.79 -2.39 -3.46
N LEU A 116 10.00 -1.21 -2.86
CA LEU A 116 10.46 -0.01 -3.58
C LEU A 116 11.79 -0.21 -4.34
N GLY A 117 12.57 -1.23 -3.99
CA GLY A 117 13.79 -1.58 -4.72
C GLY A 117 13.57 -1.86 -6.20
N GLU A 118 12.39 -2.34 -6.60
CA GLU A 118 12.05 -2.59 -8.02
C GLU A 118 12.07 -1.32 -8.88
N PHE A 119 11.89 -0.13 -8.27
CA PHE A 119 12.02 1.13 -8.98
C PHE A 119 13.48 1.53 -9.28
N GLY A 120 14.47 0.70 -8.92
CA GLY A 120 15.88 0.94 -9.19
C GLY A 120 16.52 2.03 -8.33
N LEU A 121 15.84 2.46 -7.29
CA LEU A 121 16.30 3.51 -6.39
C LEU A 121 16.66 2.94 -5.01
N GLN A 122 17.66 3.53 -4.38
CA GLN A 122 18.13 3.12 -3.06
C GLN A 122 17.06 3.45 -2.00
N MET A 123 16.57 2.44 -1.29
CA MET A 123 15.45 2.56 -0.36
C MET A 123 15.70 3.56 0.77
N TYR A 124 16.92 3.68 1.26
CA TYR A 124 17.31 4.64 2.32
C TYR A 124 17.40 6.10 1.84
N LYS A 125 17.21 6.36 0.55
CA LYS A 125 17.14 7.71 -0.04
C LYS A 125 15.71 8.20 -0.25
N TYR A 126 14.70 7.42 0.12
CA TYR A 126 13.33 7.91 0.12
C TYR A 126 13.09 8.83 1.30
N GLY A 127 12.48 9.97 1.04
CA GLY A 127 12.02 10.89 2.07
C GLY A 127 10.58 10.63 2.48
N ARG A 128 9.88 11.69 2.90
CA ARG A 128 8.48 11.58 3.30
C ARG A 128 7.61 11.06 2.15
N THR A 129 6.93 9.95 2.39
CA THR A 129 5.87 9.43 1.51
C THR A 129 4.57 10.20 1.73
N VAL A 130 3.79 10.36 0.68
CA VAL A 130 2.49 11.04 0.75
C VAL A 130 1.52 10.43 -0.27
N THR A 131 0.22 10.50 0.00
CA THR A 131 -0.82 10.08 -0.93
C THR A 131 -1.31 11.26 -1.75
N VAL A 132 -1.41 11.10 -3.07
CA VAL A 132 -2.11 12.04 -3.96
C VAL A 132 -3.60 11.81 -3.79
N PRO A 133 -4.37 12.76 -3.20
CA PRO A 133 -5.78 12.57 -2.93
C PRO A 133 -6.66 12.85 -4.15
N PHE A 134 -7.86 12.26 -4.20
CA PHE A 134 -8.89 12.68 -5.17
C PHE A 134 -9.37 14.11 -4.94
N SER A 135 -9.27 14.59 -3.70
CA SER A 135 -9.54 15.98 -3.37
C SER A 135 -8.40 16.89 -3.84
N ASN A 136 -8.71 18.15 -4.14
CA ASN A 136 -7.68 19.15 -4.53
C ASN A 136 -6.87 19.68 -3.33
N LYS A 137 -6.85 19.00 -2.19
CA LYS A 137 -6.07 19.38 -1.00
C LYS A 137 -4.65 18.81 -1.12
N LEU A 138 -3.78 19.56 -1.80
CA LEU A 138 -2.44 19.10 -2.17
C LEU A 138 -1.31 19.70 -1.33
N GLU A 139 -1.61 20.38 -0.24
CA GLU A 139 -0.60 21.02 0.62
C GLU A 139 0.44 20.01 1.11
N SER A 140 -0.01 18.86 1.63
CA SER A 140 0.89 17.81 2.12
C SER A 140 1.73 17.19 1.00
N VAL A 141 1.17 17.08 -0.22
CA VAL A 141 1.89 16.58 -1.40
C VAL A 141 2.98 17.57 -1.82
N LYS A 142 2.62 18.86 -1.91
CA LYS A 142 3.55 19.93 -2.21
C LYS A 142 4.70 19.99 -1.21
N ASP A 143 4.38 19.93 0.08
CA ASP A 143 5.37 19.96 1.15
C ASP A 143 6.33 18.77 1.08
N ALA A 144 5.80 17.56 0.86
CA ALA A 144 6.61 16.35 0.73
C ALA A 144 7.57 16.45 -0.46
N ILE A 145 7.06 16.79 -1.65
CA ILE A 145 7.87 16.93 -2.87
C ILE A 145 8.95 18.01 -2.67
N THR A 146 8.57 19.17 -2.14
CA THR A 146 9.51 20.31 -1.96
C THR A 146 10.61 19.98 -0.96
N ASN A 147 10.23 19.42 0.19
CA ASN A 147 11.21 19.12 1.24
C ASN A 147 12.12 17.95 0.84
N ASN A 148 11.59 16.87 0.28
CA ASN A 148 12.41 15.77 -0.19
C ASN A 148 13.41 16.23 -1.27
N LYS A 149 12.94 17.01 -2.25
CA LYS A 149 13.82 17.58 -3.29
C LYS A 149 14.94 18.44 -2.72
N LYS A 150 14.65 19.25 -1.70
CA LYS A 150 15.65 20.09 -1.03
C LYS A 150 16.81 19.27 -0.44
N PHE A 151 16.52 18.07 0.05
CA PHE A 151 17.51 17.16 0.62
C PHE A 151 18.02 16.12 -0.39
N GLY A 152 17.61 16.19 -1.65
CA GLY A 152 17.99 15.24 -2.69
C GLY A 152 17.38 13.85 -2.51
N LEU A 153 16.29 13.73 -1.74
CA LEU A 153 15.59 12.48 -1.47
C LEU A 153 14.52 12.20 -2.53
N HIS A 154 14.27 10.92 -2.79
CA HIS A 154 13.17 10.46 -3.64
C HIS A 154 11.82 10.63 -2.92
N THR A 155 10.76 10.89 -3.69
CA THR A 155 9.41 11.03 -3.13
C THR A 155 8.51 9.93 -3.66
N LEU A 156 8.07 9.02 -2.78
CA LEU A 156 7.02 8.07 -3.10
C LEU A 156 5.66 8.77 -2.97
N LEU A 157 4.88 8.70 -4.05
CA LEU A 157 3.50 9.14 -4.12
C LEU A 157 2.61 7.90 -4.20
N LEU A 158 1.87 7.61 -3.13
CA LEU A 158 0.78 6.67 -3.14
C LEU A 158 -0.42 7.29 -3.82
N LEU A 159 -1.26 6.48 -4.44
CA LEU A 159 -2.44 6.92 -5.17
C LEU A 159 -3.70 6.59 -4.36
N ASP A 160 -4.57 7.58 -4.22
CA ASP A 160 -5.79 7.49 -3.42
C ASP A 160 -6.76 6.42 -3.96
N LEU A 161 -7.56 5.88 -3.07
CA LEU A 161 -8.56 4.89 -3.44
C LEU A 161 -9.77 4.94 -2.49
N ASP A 162 -10.90 4.52 -3.02
CA ASP A 162 -12.09 4.18 -2.27
C ASP A 162 -12.58 2.81 -2.76
N ALA A 163 -12.12 1.76 -2.10
CA ALA A 163 -12.42 0.39 -2.50
C ALA A 163 -13.89 0.03 -2.29
N GLU A 164 -14.62 0.71 -1.40
CA GLU A 164 -16.05 0.44 -1.14
C GLU A 164 -16.92 0.78 -2.36
N VAL A 165 -16.49 1.75 -3.16
CA VAL A 165 -17.15 2.13 -4.42
C VAL A 165 -16.34 1.71 -5.65
N GLY A 166 -15.28 0.95 -5.48
CA GLY A 166 -14.43 0.46 -6.57
C GLY A 166 -13.61 1.55 -7.26
N LEU A 167 -13.35 2.67 -6.59
CA LEU A 167 -12.62 3.80 -7.13
C LEU A 167 -11.13 3.69 -6.79
N TYR A 168 -10.29 3.54 -7.81
CA TYR A 168 -8.83 3.47 -7.67
C TYR A 168 -8.19 4.54 -8.56
N MET A 169 -7.37 5.42 -7.97
CA MET A 169 -6.68 6.45 -8.73
C MET A 169 -5.67 5.82 -9.67
N THR A 170 -5.76 6.16 -10.95
CA THR A 170 -4.79 5.75 -11.97
C THR A 170 -3.59 6.69 -11.99
N VAL A 171 -2.45 6.23 -12.51
CA VAL A 171 -1.28 7.09 -12.76
C VAL A 171 -1.68 8.32 -13.59
N LYS A 172 -2.49 8.13 -14.63
CA LYS A 172 -2.97 9.24 -15.50
C LYS A 172 -3.73 10.30 -14.72
N ASN A 173 -4.62 9.89 -13.80
CA ASN A 173 -5.35 10.82 -12.94
C ASN A 173 -4.42 11.61 -12.03
N ALA A 174 -3.49 10.90 -11.37
CA ALA A 174 -2.52 11.53 -10.47
C ALA A 174 -1.60 12.51 -11.22
N LEU A 175 -1.07 12.12 -12.39
CA LEU A 175 -0.25 13.01 -13.23
C LEU A 175 -0.99 14.28 -13.63
N LYS A 176 -2.28 14.15 -13.99
CA LYS A 176 -3.11 15.33 -14.31
C LYS A 176 -3.23 16.26 -13.11
N ILE A 177 -3.58 15.73 -11.94
CA ILE A 177 -3.69 16.51 -10.69
C ILE A 177 -2.37 17.24 -10.37
N LEU A 178 -1.24 16.54 -10.47
CA LEU A 178 0.08 17.08 -10.17
C LEU A 178 0.51 18.17 -11.19
N LEU A 179 0.19 18.00 -12.47
CA LEU A 179 0.45 19.01 -13.53
C LEU A 179 -0.41 20.26 -13.33
N ASP A 180 -1.72 20.09 -13.09
CA ASP A 180 -2.65 21.20 -12.87
C ASP A 180 -2.24 22.03 -11.64
N ALA A 181 -1.72 21.36 -10.60
CA ALA A 181 -1.16 21.98 -9.41
C ALA A 181 0.27 22.54 -9.60
N LYS A 182 0.88 22.37 -10.78
CA LYS A 182 2.25 22.80 -11.11
C LYS A 182 3.33 22.17 -10.18
N LEU A 183 3.07 21.00 -9.63
CA LEU A 183 4.01 20.26 -8.79
C LEU A 183 5.02 19.45 -9.60
N ILE A 184 4.67 19.13 -10.85
CA ILE A 184 5.52 18.49 -11.85
C ILE A 184 5.34 19.20 -13.20
N LYS A 185 6.25 18.93 -14.16
CA LYS A 185 6.21 19.45 -15.52
C LYS A 185 6.15 18.30 -16.52
N LYS A 186 5.65 18.53 -17.73
CA LYS A 186 5.56 17.53 -18.80
C LYS A 186 6.88 16.85 -19.15
N ASN A 187 7.99 17.57 -19.02
CA ASN A 187 9.34 17.09 -19.34
C ASN A 187 10.10 16.54 -18.12
N ASP A 188 9.49 16.53 -16.92
CA ASP A 188 10.12 15.89 -15.77
C ASP A 188 10.15 14.39 -16.00
N LYS A 189 11.31 13.75 -15.77
CA LYS A 189 11.44 12.29 -15.76
C LYS A 189 11.07 11.77 -14.37
N ILE A 190 10.09 10.90 -14.32
CA ILE A 190 9.61 10.26 -13.09
C ILE A 190 9.40 8.77 -13.31
N ILE A 191 9.22 8.04 -12.25
CA ILE A 191 8.95 6.61 -12.32
C ILE A 191 7.48 6.39 -11.97
N ALA A 192 6.80 5.55 -12.72
CA ALA A 192 5.43 5.15 -12.41
C ALA A 192 5.24 3.68 -12.76
N GLY A 193 4.53 2.96 -11.90
CA GLY A 193 4.32 1.54 -12.15
C GLY A 193 3.56 0.82 -11.05
N LYS A 194 3.28 -0.44 -11.34
CA LYS A 194 2.74 -1.43 -10.42
C LYS A 194 3.87 -2.40 -10.08
N ILE A 195 4.15 -2.53 -8.78
CA ILE A 195 5.16 -3.45 -8.27
C ILE A 195 4.84 -4.88 -8.72
N GLY A 196 5.87 -5.62 -9.11
CA GLY A 196 5.74 -6.99 -9.60
C GLY A 196 5.30 -7.11 -11.05
N THR A 197 5.08 -5.98 -11.77
CA THR A 197 4.67 -6.01 -13.18
C THR A 197 5.42 -4.97 -14.01
N ASN A 198 4.74 -3.90 -14.44
CA ASN A 198 5.31 -2.92 -15.36
C ASN A 198 5.68 -1.63 -14.62
N ILE A 199 6.95 -1.28 -14.65
CA ILE A 199 7.51 -0.03 -14.12
C ILE A 199 8.14 0.72 -15.30
N TYR A 200 7.91 2.03 -15.36
CA TYR A 200 8.41 2.90 -16.43
C TYR A 200 9.12 4.11 -15.84
N TYR A 201 10.28 4.44 -16.38
CA TYR A 201 10.99 5.69 -16.14
C TYR A 201 10.97 6.54 -17.40
N ASP A 202 10.14 7.57 -17.45
CA ASP A 202 9.94 8.37 -18.64
C ASP A 202 9.53 9.81 -18.30
N ASN A 203 9.49 10.67 -19.33
CA ASN A 203 8.88 11.97 -19.19
C ASN A 203 7.39 11.84 -18.84
N VAL A 204 6.90 12.76 -18.02
CA VAL A 204 5.49 12.80 -17.64
C VAL A 204 4.56 12.74 -18.85
N SER A 205 4.91 13.44 -19.95
CA SER A 205 4.14 13.39 -21.20
C SER A 205 3.98 11.98 -21.77
N ASN A 206 5.03 11.16 -21.73
CA ASN A 206 5.03 9.82 -22.29
C ASN A 206 4.32 8.81 -21.39
N LEU A 207 4.35 9.04 -20.07
CA LEU A 207 3.65 8.20 -19.11
C LEU A 207 2.11 8.24 -19.28
N PHE A 208 1.55 9.29 -19.87
CA PHE A 208 0.13 9.33 -20.23
C PHE A 208 -0.26 8.28 -21.26
N GLU A 209 0.66 7.85 -22.10
CA GLU A 209 0.41 6.84 -23.15
C GLU A 209 0.57 5.41 -22.64
N LYS A 210 1.19 5.24 -21.45
CA LYS A 210 1.40 3.91 -20.87
C LYS A 210 0.11 3.37 -20.25
N ASN A 211 -0.12 2.08 -20.41
CA ASN A 211 -1.18 1.38 -19.68
C ASN A 211 -0.59 0.83 -18.37
N ILE A 212 -0.83 1.57 -17.27
CA ILE A 212 -0.36 1.19 -15.93
C ILE A 212 -1.59 0.80 -15.10
N GLU A 213 -1.64 -0.47 -14.72
CA GLU A 213 -2.73 -1.01 -13.94
C GLU A 213 -2.69 -0.56 -12.49
N THR A 214 -3.85 -0.57 -11.84
CA THR A 214 -3.97 -0.35 -10.39
C THR A 214 -3.90 -1.70 -9.65
N PRO A 215 -3.32 -1.74 -8.42
CA PRO A 215 -2.74 -0.63 -7.67
C PRO A 215 -1.37 -0.23 -8.22
N SER A 216 -1.08 1.05 -8.23
CA SER A 216 0.18 1.59 -8.74
C SER A 216 0.65 2.76 -7.89
N CYS A 217 1.88 3.18 -8.07
CA CYS A 217 2.42 4.36 -7.42
C CYS A 217 3.33 5.15 -8.36
N ILE A 218 3.70 6.36 -7.95
CA ILE A 218 4.60 7.25 -8.66
C ILE A 218 5.79 7.55 -7.75
N VAL A 219 6.99 7.60 -8.32
CA VAL A 219 8.17 8.08 -7.62
C VAL A 219 8.75 9.26 -8.37
N ILE A 220 8.92 10.39 -7.65
CA ILE A 220 9.67 11.53 -8.15
C ILE A 220 11.11 11.35 -7.66
N PRO A 221 12.08 11.11 -8.57
CA PRO A 221 13.47 10.94 -8.19
C PRO A 221 14.06 12.23 -7.58
N GLY A 222 14.84 12.07 -6.51
CA GLY A 222 15.70 13.12 -5.98
C GLY A 222 17.05 13.16 -6.71
N LYS A 223 18.12 13.44 -5.97
CA LYS A 223 19.49 13.38 -6.52
C LYS A 223 19.89 11.93 -6.77
N LEU A 224 20.01 11.52 -8.02
CA LEU A 224 20.37 10.16 -8.39
C LEU A 224 21.85 9.86 -8.05
N HIS A 225 22.09 8.68 -7.50
CA HIS A 225 23.41 8.04 -7.49
C HIS A 225 23.74 7.49 -8.88
N PHE A 226 25.00 7.28 -9.20
CA PHE A 226 25.38 6.81 -10.56
C PHE A 226 24.75 5.46 -10.91
N LEU A 227 24.68 4.50 -9.97
CA LEU A 227 24.03 3.21 -10.19
C LEU A 227 22.50 3.34 -10.36
N GLU A 228 21.84 4.26 -9.64
CA GLU A 228 20.42 4.52 -9.84
C GLU A 228 20.15 5.06 -11.25
N LYS A 229 21.01 5.97 -11.70
CA LYS A 229 20.91 6.55 -13.04
C LYS A 229 21.09 5.48 -14.11
N GLU A 230 22.13 4.65 -13.99
CA GLU A 230 22.42 3.55 -14.91
C GLU A 230 21.25 2.57 -14.99
N TYR A 231 20.71 2.14 -13.81
CA TYR A 231 19.55 1.26 -13.77
C TYR A 231 18.33 1.85 -14.47
N LEU A 232 18.01 3.12 -14.17
CA LEU A 232 16.86 3.80 -14.77
C LEU A 232 16.98 4.01 -16.27
N GLU A 233 18.20 4.20 -16.80
CA GLU A 233 18.43 4.47 -18.21
C GLU A 233 18.58 3.18 -19.06
N GLU A 234 19.00 2.06 -18.44
CA GLU A 234 19.26 0.81 -19.15
C GLU A 234 18.19 -0.28 -18.92
N ILE A 235 17.48 -0.24 -17.81
CA ILE A 235 16.54 -1.30 -17.42
C ILE A 235 15.08 -0.84 -17.51
N LEU A 236 14.77 0.41 -17.19
CA LEU A 236 13.40 0.95 -17.20
C LEU A 236 13.18 1.93 -18.35
#